data_ade3ab5a9d603bb2b6d11194f2d476da
#
_entry.id   ade3ab5a9d603bb2b6d11194f2d476da
#
_cell.length_a   1.000
_cell.length_b   1.000
_cell.length_c   1.000
_cell.angle_alpha   90.00
_cell.angle_beta   90.00
_cell.angle_gamma   90.00
#
_symmetry.space_group_name_H-M   'P 1'
#
loop_
_entity.id
_entity.type
_entity.pdbx_description
1 polymer ?
#
loop_
_entity_poly.entity_id
_entity_poly.type
_entity_poly.pdbx_seq_one_letter_code
_entity_poly.pdbx_strand_id
1 'polypeptide(L)'
;MRIIQVSLLLCWSSCAALIAQPSEQLYQLLHLDELVEIVSEEGLADANATADAYLQGVTRGSFGASIAKIYDKNSLTSRVKAMFAKALPATSADRLIAFYNSDLGVQVSQLEVSARRAITDPSIEEYVIELVLEAEAQGKRRPQVLRSAIKEMDWVKQNLAGAFEARFAFLEALSQAEALKLDQGQIFTLMQSDQEALSKEIEEWLLGYMHMAYSPLSDAELTAYLAFQTSPEGMALNAALFDTFNKLTTENAEQLGQFTASALSAQDL
;
A
#
# COMPACT_ATOMS: atom_id res chain seq x y z
N MET A 1 41.93 3.43 -64.65
CA MET A 1 41.31 2.24 -64.02
C MET A 1 41.10 2.57 -62.55
N ARG A 2 39.86 2.99 -62.16
CA ARG A 2 39.51 3.33 -60.78
C ARG A 2 38.86 2.10 -60.16
N ILE A 3 39.48 1.54 -59.13
CA ILE A 3 38.94 0.45 -58.33
C ILE A 3 38.05 1.04 -57.25
N ILE A 4 36.72 0.77 -57.33
CA ILE A 4 35.75 1.16 -56.34
C ILE A 4 35.70 0.03 -55.32
N GLN A 5 36.20 0.29 -54.10
CA GLN A 5 35.98 -0.61 -52.94
C GLN A 5 34.61 -0.31 -52.36
N VAL A 6 33.70 -1.29 -52.47
CA VAL A 6 32.40 -1.30 -51.78
C VAL A 6 32.59 -1.90 -50.37
N SER A 7 32.61 -1.00 -49.36
CA SER A 7 32.59 -1.44 -47.97
C SER A 7 31.17 -1.81 -47.57
N LEU A 8 30.91 -3.10 -47.35
CA LEU A 8 29.68 -3.61 -46.78
C LEU A 8 29.69 -3.32 -45.28
N LEU A 9 28.97 -2.26 -44.85
CA LEU A 9 28.63 -2.04 -43.44
C LEU A 9 27.52 -3.02 -43.03
N LEU A 10 27.90 -4.10 -42.36
CA LEU A 10 27.00 -4.98 -41.64
C LEU A 10 26.49 -4.23 -40.39
N CYS A 11 25.32 -3.62 -40.49
CA CYS A 11 24.56 -3.18 -39.31
C CYS A 11 24.08 -4.42 -38.55
N TRP A 12 24.83 -4.80 -37.53
CA TRP A 12 24.30 -5.68 -36.49
C TRP A 12 23.29 -4.88 -35.66
N SER A 13 22.02 -4.99 -36.04
CA SER A 13 20.92 -4.60 -35.16
C SER A 13 20.92 -5.58 -34.01
N SER A 14 21.61 -5.25 -32.92
CA SER A 14 21.47 -5.91 -31.65
C SER A 14 20.04 -5.64 -31.16
N CYS A 15 19.15 -6.60 -31.42
CA CYS A 15 17.88 -6.68 -30.75
C CYS A 15 18.19 -7.07 -29.29
N ALA A 16 18.59 -6.07 -28.47
CA ALA A 16 18.61 -6.26 -27.03
C ALA A 16 17.13 -6.46 -26.64
N ALA A 17 16.78 -7.73 -26.35
CA ALA A 17 15.53 -7.98 -25.66
C ALA A 17 15.55 -7.09 -24.43
N LEU A 18 14.59 -6.16 -24.29
CA LEU A 18 14.36 -5.43 -23.06
C LEU A 18 14.04 -6.50 -22.00
N ILE A 19 15.06 -6.94 -21.27
CA ILE A 19 14.84 -7.72 -20.06
C ILE A 19 14.17 -6.74 -19.10
N ALA A 20 12.90 -6.95 -18.81
CA ALA A 20 12.18 -6.16 -17.82
C ALA A 20 13.02 -6.11 -16.53
N GLN A 21 13.15 -4.92 -15.94
CA GLN A 21 13.88 -4.82 -14.67
C GLN A 21 13.21 -5.74 -13.65
N PRO A 22 13.97 -6.42 -12.77
CA PRO A 22 13.41 -7.34 -11.78
C PRO A 22 12.28 -6.74 -10.94
N SER A 23 12.37 -5.45 -10.62
CA SER A 23 11.32 -4.71 -9.91
C SER A 23 10.03 -4.58 -10.73
N GLU A 24 10.11 -4.37 -12.05
CA GLU A 24 8.94 -4.31 -12.92
C GLU A 24 8.29 -5.69 -13.03
N GLN A 25 9.08 -6.75 -13.14
CA GLN A 25 8.56 -8.12 -13.15
C GLN A 25 7.84 -8.46 -11.85
N LEU A 26 8.42 -8.14 -10.69
CA LEU A 26 7.79 -8.33 -9.39
C LEU A 26 6.55 -7.45 -9.22
N TYR A 27 6.58 -6.24 -9.71
CA TYR A 27 5.41 -5.35 -9.74
C TYR A 27 4.20 -6.02 -10.40
N GLN A 28 4.42 -6.70 -11.54
CA GLN A 28 3.37 -7.44 -12.26
C GLN A 28 2.94 -8.72 -11.52
N LEU A 29 3.91 -9.52 -11.03
CA LEU A 29 3.64 -10.76 -10.30
C LEU A 29 2.86 -10.55 -9.00
N LEU A 30 3.03 -9.39 -8.37
CA LEU A 30 2.35 -8.99 -7.14
C LEU A 30 1.03 -8.24 -7.39
N HIS A 31 0.61 -8.10 -8.64
CA HIS A 31 -0.61 -7.36 -9.02
C HIS A 31 -0.66 -5.93 -8.45
N LEU A 32 0.49 -5.24 -8.37
CA LEU A 32 0.54 -3.91 -7.75
C LEU A 32 -0.27 -2.85 -8.50
N ASP A 33 -0.56 -3.01 -9.79
CA ASP A 33 -1.48 -2.13 -10.54
C ASP A 33 -2.90 -2.17 -9.97
N GLU A 34 -3.36 -3.35 -9.54
CA GLU A 34 -4.68 -3.52 -8.92
C GLU A 34 -4.70 -2.95 -7.49
N LEU A 35 -3.62 -3.13 -6.73
CA LEU A 35 -3.48 -2.51 -5.41
C LEU A 35 -3.45 -0.99 -5.51
N VAL A 36 -2.76 -0.41 -6.49
CA VAL A 36 -2.76 1.04 -6.74
C VAL A 36 -4.15 1.56 -7.09
N GLU A 37 -4.92 0.79 -7.85
CA GLU A 37 -6.31 1.13 -8.15
C GLU A 37 -7.17 1.19 -6.89
N ILE A 38 -7.06 0.19 -6.01
CA ILE A 38 -7.76 0.17 -4.72
C ILE A 38 -7.36 1.40 -3.87
N VAL A 39 -6.06 1.68 -3.76
CA VAL A 39 -5.55 2.84 -3.01
C VAL A 39 -6.04 4.17 -3.61
N SER A 40 -6.16 4.25 -4.94
CA SER A 40 -6.74 5.42 -5.63
C SER A 40 -8.22 5.62 -5.26
N GLU A 41 -9.01 4.56 -5.30
CA GLU A 41 -10.45 4.59 -5.01
C GLU A 41 -10.72 4.93 -3.53
N GLU A 42 -10.05 4.23 -2.60
CA GLU A 42 -10.17 4.46 -1.16
C GLU A 42 -9.69 5.87 -0.79
N GLY A 43 -8.51 6.28 -1.28
CA GLY A 43 -7.96 7.58 -0.98
C GLY A 43 -8.85 8.73 -1.50
N LEU A 44 -9.51 8.53 -2.66
CA LEU A 44 -10.49 9.49 -3.17
C LEU A 44 -11.74 9.56 -2.27
N ALA A 45 -12.22 8.42 -1.77
CA ALA A 45 -13.36 8.36 -0.85
C ALA A 45 -13.03 9.03 0.49
N ASP A 46 -11.87 8.72 1.08
CA ASP A 46 -11.41 9.28 2.35
C ASP A 46 -11.16 10.79 2.27
N ALA A 47 -10.57 11.26 1.16
CA ALA A 47 -10.37 12.67 0.92
C ALA A 47 -11.69 13.44 0.78
N ASN A 48 -12.72 12.84 0.16
CA ASN A 48 -14.05 13.43 0.11
C ASN A 48 -14.70 13.48 1.51
N ALA A 49 -14.57 12.42 2.31
CA ALA A 49 -15.06 12.42 3.69
C ALA A 49 -14.34 13.47 4.55
N THR A 50 -13.02 13.64 4.37
CA THR A 50 -12.24 14.70 5.00
C THR A 50 -12.75 16.08 4.59
N ALA A 51 -13.04 16.28 3.29
CA ALA A 51 -13.65 17.53 2.81
C ALA A 51 -15.00 17.82 3.48
N ASP A 52 -15.83 16.80 3.62
CA ASP A 52 -17.13 16.94 4.28
C ASP A 52 -17.00 17.31 5.76
N ALA A 53 -15.97 16.81 6.43
CA ALA A 53 -15.71 17.11 7.83
C ALA A 53 -15.14 18.54 8.06
N TYR A 54 -14.22 18.97 7.21
CA TYR A 54 -13.50 20.23 7.41
C TYR A 54 -14.06 21.40 6.59
N LEU A 55 -14.70 21.17 5.44
CA LEU A 55 -15.08 22.19 4.46
C LEU A 55 -16.60 22.36 4.35
N GLN A 56 -17.32 22.40 5.47
CA GLN A 56 -18.77 22.63 5.47
C GLN A 56 -19.11 23.98 4.84
N GLY A 57 -19.82 23.94 3.70
CA GLY A 57 -20.27 25.15 3.00
C GLY A 57 -19.35 25.68 1.89
N VAL A 58 -18.23 25.03 1.62
CA VAL A 58 -17.31 25.40 0.52
C VAL A 58 -17.83 24.94 -0.83
N THR A 59 -17.64 25.79 -1.86
CA THR A 59 -17.85 25.35 -3.25
C THR A 59 -16.79 24.33 -3.65
N ARG A 60 -17.17 23.07 -3.77
CA ARG A 60 -16.29 21.90 -3.97
C ARG A 60 -15.52 21.87 -5.29
N GLY A 61 -15.73 22.81 -6.22
CA GLY A 61 -15.23 22.70 -7.58
C GLY A 61 -13.69 22.59 -7.69
N SER A 62 -12.95 23.52 -7.09
CA SER A 62 -11.48 23.52 -7.15
C SER A 62 -10.85 22.46 -6.25
N PHE A 63 -11.44 22.23 -5.08
CA PHE A 63 -10.98 21.22 -4.13
C PHE A 63 -11.14 19.81 -4.70
N GLY A 64 -12.31 19.49 -5.29
CA GLY A 64 -12.54 18.20 -5.94
C GLY A 64 -11.55 17.89 -7.07
N ALA A 65 -11.19 18.91 -7.87
CA ALA A 65 -10.18 18.74 -8.92
C ALA A 65 -8.77 18.45 -8.34
N SER A 66 -8.43 19.05 -7.20
CA SER A 66 -7.17 18.81 -6.50
C SER A 66 -7.09 17.39 -5.93
N ILE A 67 -8.16 16.93 -5.27
CA ILE A 67 -8.27 15.54 -4.77
C ILE A 67 -8.13 14.55 -5.93
N ALA A 68 -8.87 14.74 -7.01
CA ALA A 68 -8.81 13.88 -8.17
C ALA A 68 -7.39 13.79 -8.76
N LYS A 69 -6.59 14.84 -8.65
CA LYS A 69 -5.20 14.85 -9.09
C LYS A 69 -4.25 14.10 -8.14
N ILE A 70 -4.45 14.22 -6.82
CA ILE A 70 -3.65 13.48 -5.81
C ILE A 70 -3.82 11.97 -6.02
N TYR A 71 -5.07 11.54 -6.21
CA TYR A 71 -5.44 10.13 -6.31
C TYR A 71 -5.61 9.64 -7.76
N ASP A 72 -5.07 10.36 -8.75
CA ASP A 72 -5.04 9.90 -10.15
C ASP A 72 -4.26 8.59 -10.29
N LYS A 73 -4.93 7.54 -10.76
CA LYS A 73 -4.36 6.20 -10.87
C LYS A 73 -3.04 6.16 -11.64
N ASN A 74 -2.91 6.89 -12.75
CA ASN A 74 -1.70 6.86 -13.57
C ASN A 74 -0.53 7.53 -12.85
N SER A 75 -0.81 8.64 -12.13
CA SER A 75 0.17 9.31 -11.29
C SER A 75 0.63 8.41 -10.15
N LEU A 76 -0.30 7.77 -9.44
CA LEU A 76 0.02 6.83 -8.36
C LEU A 76 0.81 5.64 -8.87
N THR A 77 0.41 5.00 -9.98
CA THR A 77 1.13 3.90 -10.63
C THR A 77 2.59 4.28 -10.92
N SER A 78 2.83 5.46 -11.51
CA SER A 78 4.18 5.91 -11.83
C SER A 78 5.03 6.12 -10.59
N ARG A 79 4.45 6.69 -9.53
CA ARG A 79 5.12 6.92 -8.24
C ARG A 79 5.43 5.59 -7.54
N VAL A 80 4.45 4.67 -7.45
CA VAL A 80 4.65 3.35 -6.82
C VAL A 80 5.74 2.56 -7.54
N LYS A 81 5.74 2.50 -8.88
CA LYS A 81 6.81 1.84 -9.65
C LYS A 81 8.18 2.40 -9.31
N ALA A 82 8.33 3.71 -9.27
CA ALA A 82 9.60 4.36 -8.96
C ALA A 82 10.04 4.12 -7.50
N MET A 83 9.13 4.22 -6.53
CA MET A 83 9.40 3.99 -5.11
C MET A 83 9.75 2.51 -4.86
N PHE A 84 8.96 1.58 -5.38
CA PHE A 84 9.18 0.14 -5.24
C PHE A 84 10.51 -0.31 -5.84
N ALA A 85 10.84 0.16 -7.06
CA ALA A 85 12.12 -0.13 -7.70
C ALA A 85 13.32 0.37 -6.87
N LYS A 86 13.16 1.47 -6.13
CA LYS A 86 14.20 2.02 -5.25
C LYS A 86 14.29 1.27 -3.92
N ALA A 87 13.16 0.85 -3.37
CA ALA A 87 13.09 0.19 -2.07
C ALA A 87 13.50 -1.29 -2.13
N LEU A 88 13.27 -1.97 -3.27
CA LEU A 88 13.53 -3.39 -3.43
C LEU A 88 15.04 -3.68 -3.53
N PRO A 89 15.62 -4.50 -2.62
CA PRO A 89 17.02 -4.90 -2.72
C PRO A 89 17.27 -5.79 -3.95
N ALA A 90 18.21 -5.43 -4.79
CA ALA A 90 18.57 -6.19 -6.00
C ALA A 90 18.97 -7.65 -5.69
N THR A 91 19.55 -7.90 -4.53
CA THR A 91 20.00 -9.24 -4.10
C THR A 91 18.86 -10.22 -3.80
N SER A 92 17.63 -9.71 -3.57
CA SER A 92 16.46 -10.55 -3.25
C SER A 92 15.60 -10.85 -4.50
N ALA A 93 15.77 -10.10 -5.58
CA ALA A 93 14.87 -10.11 -6.72
C ALA A 93 14.70 -11.47 -7.39
N ASP A 94 15.78 -12.18 -7.66
CA ASP A 94 15.73 -13.47 -8.39
C ASP A 94 14.94 -14.54 -7.62
N ARG A 95 15.12 -14.60 -6.28
CA ARG A 95 14.40 -15.57 -5.43
C ARG A 95 12.94 -15.21 -5.28
N LEU A 96 12.62 -13.91 -5.17
CA LEU A 96 11.27 -13.41 -5.15
C LEU A 96 10.54 -13.74 -6.46
N ILE A 97 11.18 -13.46 -7.61
CA ILE A 97 10.62 -13.79 -8.93
C ILE A 97 10.41 -15.30 -9.06
N ALA A 98 11.37 -16.12 -8.63
CA ALA A 98 11.23 -17.57 -8.67
C ALA A 98 10.04 -18.06 -7.82
N PHE A 99 9.85 -17.50 -6.62
CA PHE A 99 8.72 -17.85 -5.76
C PHE A 99 7.38 -17.42 -6.39
N TYR A 100 7.23 -16.16 -6.79
CA TYR A 100 5.97 -15.66 -7.33
C TYR A 100 5.62 -16.18 -8.73
N ASN A 101 6.55 -16.85 -9.41
CA ASN A 101 6.29 -17.65 -10.61
C ASN A 101 5.95 -19.12 -10.30
N SER A 102 6.06 -19.59 -9.06
CA SER A 102 5.62 -20.95 -8.68
C SER A 102 4.09 -21.01 -8.58
N ASP A 103 3.52 -22.23 -8.62
CA ASP A 103 2.07 -22.44 -8.48
C ASP A 103 1.52 -21.79 -7.21
N LEU A 104 2.23 -21.97 -6.08
CA LEU A 104 1.83 -21.35 -4.81
C LEU A 104 1.97 -19.83 -4.85
N GLY A 105 3.05 -19.29 -5.42
CA GLY A 105 3.28 -17.85 -5.52
C GLY A 105 2.23 -17.15 -6.36
N VAL A 106 1.87 -17.72 -7.53
CA VAL A 106 0.79 -17.22 -8.38
C VAL A 106 -0.54 -17.27 -7.65
N GLN A 107 -0.83 -18.38 -6.97
CA GLN A 107 -2.08 -18.53 -6.21
C GLN A 107 -2.20 -17.48 -5.10
N VAL A 108 -1.17 -17.31 -4.26
CA VAL A 108 -1.25 -16.38 -3.13
C VAL A 108 -1.35 -14.94 -3.57
N SER A 109 -0.61 -14.51 -4.60
CA SER A 109 -0.71 -13.13 -5.11
C SER A 109 -2.11 -12.80 -5.64
N GLN A 110 -2.76 -13.74 -6.33
CA GLN A 110 -4.14 -13.59 -6.78
C GLN A 110 -5.15 -13.56 -5.62
N LEU A 111 -4.96 -14.42 -4.63
CA LEU A 111 -5.80 -14.45 -3.43
C LEU A 111 -5.69 -13.15 -2.62
N GLU A 112 -4.47 -12.64 -2.45
CA GLU A 112 -4.21 -11.40 -1.72
C GLU A 112 -4.87 -10.19 -2.36
N VAL A 113 -4.72 -9.99 -3.66
CA VAL A 113 -5.34 -8.85 -4.35
C VAL A 113 -6.86 -8.99 -4.38
N SER A 114 -7.38 -10.21 -4.57
CA SER A 114 -8.83 -10.47 -4.55
C SER A 114 -9.44 -10.19 -3.18
N ALA A 115 -8.78 -10.63 -2.11
CA ALA A 115 -9.19 -10.35 -0.74
C ALA A 115 -9.09 -8.85 -0.42
N ARG A 116 -8.02 -8.18 -0.87
CA ARG A 116 -7.84 -6.74 -0.68
C ARG A 116 -8.92 -5.93 -1.37
N ARG A 117 -9.34 -6.36 -2.56
CA ARG A 117 -10.48 -5.75 -3.27
C ARG A 117 -11.80 -6.01 -2.54
N ALA A 118 -12.04 -7.22 -2.07
CA ALA A 118 -13.29 -7.57 -1.41
C ALA A 118 -13.48 -6.83 -0.08
N ILE A 119 -12.42 -6.68 0.72
CA ILE A 119 -12.47 -6.06 2.06
C ILE A 119 -12.66 -4.53 2.01
N THR A 120 -12.67 -3.91 0.84
CA THR A 120 -13.07 -2.50 0.69
C THR A 120 -14.57 -2.28 0.92
N ASP A 121 -15.37 -3.36 0.85
CA ASP A 121 -16.77 -3.30 1.24
C ASP A 121 -16.89 -3.42 2.78
N PRO A 122 -17.40 -2.39 3.48
CA PRO A 122 -17.48 -2.42 4.95
C PRO A 122 -18.28 -3.61 5.51
N SER A 123 -19.26 -4.10 4.76
CA SER A 123 -20.06 -5.27 5.19
C SER A 123 -19.27 -6.57 5.11
N ILE A 124 -18.36 -6.68 4.13
CA ILE A 124 -17.44 -7.82 4.02
C ILE A 124 -16.36 -7.72 5.10
N GLU A 125 -15.82 -6.52 5.34
CA GLU A 125 -14.83 -6.28 6.38
C GLU A 125 -15.37 -6.70 7.76
N GLU A 126 -16.52 -6.17 8.16
CA GLU A 126 -17.18 -6.53 9.43
C GLU A 126 -17.41 -8.05 9.54
N TYR A 127 -17.95 -8.66 8.49
CA TYR A 127 -18.23 -10.09 8.46
C TYR A 127 -16.98 -10.96 8.62
N VAL A 128 -15.90 -10.65 7.92
CA VAL A 128 -14.67 -11.50 7.99
C VAL A 128 -13.93 -11.32 9.31
N ILE A 129 -13.99 -10.14 9.92
CA ILE A 129 -13.44 -9.90 11.25
C ILE A 129 -14.24 -10.69 12.29
N GLU A 130 -15.58 -10.61 12.28
CA GLU A 130 -16.43 -11.37 13.18
C GLU A 130 -16.19 -12.88 13.02
N LEU A 131 -16.16 -13.37 11.79
CA LEU A 131 -15.94 -14.79 11.47
C LEU A 131 -14.61 -15.32 12.03
N VAL A 132 -13.53 -14.59 11.88
CA VAL A 132 -12.22 -15.04 12.36
C VAL A 132 -12.10 -14.96 13.88
N LEU A 133 -12.67 -13.94 14.51
CA LEU A 133 -12.71 -13.81 15.97
C LEU A 133 -13.57 -14.92 16.61
N GLU A 134 -14.69 -15.28 16.00
CA GLU A 134 -15.50 -16.43 16.42
C GLU A 134 -14.72 -17.74 16.30
N ALA A 135 -14.03 -17.94 15.16
CA ALA A 135 -13.19 -19.12 14.95
C ALA A 135 -12.04 -19.21 15.99
N GLU A 136 -11.46 -18.10 16.38
CA GLU A 136 -10.44 -18.01 17.42
C GLU A 136 -11.03 -18.35 18.80
N ALA A 137 -12.20 -17.80 19.14
CA ALA A 137 -12.92 -18.09 20.38
C ALA A 137 -13.31 -19.58 20.51
N GLN A 138 -13.57 -20.24 19.37
CA GLN A 138 -13.80 -21.69 19.30
C GLN A 138 -12.50 -22.51 19.39
N GLY A 139 -11.33 -21.88 19.55
CA GLY A 139 -10.05 -22.55 19.66
C GLY A 139 -9.53 -23.16 18.36
N LYS A 140 -10.00 -22.70 17.19
CA LYS A 140 -9.51 -23.17 15.90
C LYS A 140 -8.06 -22.76 15.70
N ARG A 141 -7.27 -23.68 15.13
CA ARG A 141 -5.82 -23.52 14.99
C ARG A 141 -5.43 -22.41 13.99
N ARG A 142 -6.16 -22.29 12.89
CA ARG A 142 -5.79 -21.39 11.79
C ARG A 142 -5.71 -19.91 12.19
N PRO A 143 -6.68 -19.31 12.91
CA PRO A 143 -6.56 -17.93 13.41
C PRO A 143 -5.32 -17.72 14.29
N GLN A 144 -4.99 -18.71 15.14
CA GLN A 144 -3.78 -18.63 16.01
C GLN A 144 -2.48 -18.62 15.20
N VAL A 145 -2.41 -19.40 14.10
CA VAL A 145 -1.27 -19.41 13.18
C VAL A 145 -1.12 -18.05 12.49
N LEU A 146 -2.23 -17.48 12.00
CA LEU A 146 -2.24 -16.17 11.34
C LEU A 146 -1.83 -15.05 12.31
N ARG A 147 -2.36 -15.04 13.53
CA ARG A 147 -1.97 -14.06 14.57
C ARG A 147 -0.49 -14.16 14.93
N SER A 148 0.04 -15.39 15.02
CA SER A 148 1.48 -15.60 15.25
C SER A 148 2.32 -15.02 14.11
N ALA A 149 1.90 -15.20 12.85
CA ALA A 149 2.57 -14.64 11.68
C ALA A 149 2.51 -13.11 11.66
N ILE A 150 1.35 -12.50 11.95
CA ILE A 150 1.20 -11.03 12.08
C ILE A 150 2.21 -10.47 13.08
N LYS A 151 2.34 -11.13 14.23
CA LYS A 151 3.27 -10.74 15.29
C LYS A 151 4.72 -10.93 14.90
N GLU A 152 5.10 -12.07 14.29
CA GLU A 152 6.45 -12.38 13.86
C GLU A 152 6.97 -11.40 12.80
N MET A 153 6.09 -10.99 11.89
CA MET A 153 6.41 -10.03 10.82
C MET A 153 6.25 -8.56 11.24
N ASP A 154 5.88 -8.29 12.49
CA ASP A 154 5.71 -6.94 13.06
C ASP A 154 4.72 -6.05 12.25
N TRP A 155 3.73 -6.67 11.59
CA TRP A 155 2.85 -5.97 10.66
C TRP A 155 1.94 -4.93 11.32
N VAL A 156 1.49 -5.17 12.54
CA VAL A 156 0.70 -4.17 13.28
C VAL A 156 1.50 -2.90 13.48
N LYS A 157 2.75 -3.02 13.92
CA LYS A 157 3.63 -1.86 14.14
C LYS A 157 3.95 -1.11 12.85
N GLN A 158 4.18 -1.83 11.74
CA GLN A 158 4.48 -1.20 10.45
C GLN A 158 3.27 -0.44 9.90
N ASN A 159 2.06 -1.00 9.98
CA ASN A 159 0.83 -0.31 9.60
C ASN A 159 0.54 0.89 10.50
N LEU A 160 0.72 0.73 11.82
CA LEU A 160 0.53 1.83 12.78
C LEU A 160 1.50 2.99 12.51
N ALA A 161 2.77 2.68 12.21
CA ALA A 161 3.76 3.71 11.86
C ALA A 161 3.34 4.50 10.61
N GLY A 162 2.92 3.79 9.54
CA GLY A 162 2.44 4.44 8.31
C GLY A 162 1.19 5.29 8.53
N ALA A 163 0.23 4.80 9.32
CA ALA A 163 -0.97 5.57 9.68
C ALA A 163 -0.62 6.84 10.47
N PHE A 164 0.35 6.76 11.38
CA PHE A 164 0.82 7.90 12.16
C PHE A 164 1.57 8.91 11.31
N GLU A 165 2.48 8.46 10.44
CA GLU A 165 3.21 9.33 9.50
C GLU A 165 2.25 10.10 8.59
N ALA A 166 1.26 9.44 8.02
CA ALA A 166 0.27 10.08 7.17
C ALA A 166 -0.59 11.09 7.95
N ARG A 167 -1.10 10.70 9.13
CA ARG A 167 -1.91 11.60 9.98
C ARG A 167 -1.10 12.81 10.44
N PHE A 168 0.16 12.61 10.84
CA PHE A 168 1.05 13.70 11.22
C PHE A 168 1.27 14.67 10.06
N ALA A 169 1.59 14.17 8.86
CA ALA A 169 1.82 14.99 7.67
C ALA A 169 0.58 15.83 7.32
N PHE A 170 -0.62 15.26 7.40
CA PHE A 170 -1.87 15.99 7.17
C PHE A 170 -2.08 17.12 8.20
N LEU A 171 -1.97 16.80 9.50
CA LEU A 171 -2.19 17.77 10.57
C LEU A 171 -1.11 18.87 10.61
N GLU A 172 0.15 18.51 10.32
CA GLU A 172 1.24 19.46 10.21
C GLU A 172 1.02 20.44 9.06
N ALA A 173 0.57 19.95 7.90
CA ALA A 173 0.25 20.80 6.75
C ALA A 173 -0.88 21.80 7.07
N LEU A 174 -1.92 21.39 7.80
CA LEU A 174 -2.96 22.28 8.28
C LEU A 174 -2.43 23.33 9.27
N SER A 175 -1.53 22.92 10.17
CA SER A 175 -0.96 23.81 11.17
C SER A 175 0.00 24.83 10.55
N GLN A 176 0.86 24.42 9.64
CA GLN A 176 1.79 25.32 8.93
C GLN A 176 1.07 26.39 8.12
N ALA A 177 -0.12 26.10 7.61
CA ALA A 177 -0.97 27.06 6.91
C ALA A 177 -1.89 27.87 7.84
N GLU A 178 -1.70 27.78 9.16
CA GLU A 178 -2.51 28.46 10.21
C GLU A 178 -4.01 28.08 10.19
N ALA A 179 -4.40 27.06 9.42
CA ALA A 179 -5.77 26.56 9.39
C ALA A 179 -6.13 25.75 10.65
N LEU A 180 -5.12 25.22 11.34
CA LEU A 180 -5.26 24.54 12.62
C LEU A 180 -4.21 25.07 13.59
N LYS A 181 -4.63 25.53 14.79
CA LYS A 181 -3.73 26.10 15.79
C LYS A 181 -3.22 25.01 16.74
N LEU A 182 -2.41 24.11 16.25
CA LEU A 182 -1.73 23.07 17.02
C LEU A 182 -0.23 23.14 16.75
N ASP A 183 0.57 23.04 17.82
CA ASP A 183 2.00 22.78 17.66
C ASP A 183 2.29 21.27 17.49
N GLN A 184 3.51 20.92 17.10
CA GLN A 184 3.91 19.52 16.87
C GLN A 184 3.73 18.63 18.11
N GLY A 185 3.96 19.17 19.32
CA GLY A 185 3.76 18.43 20.57
C GLY A 185 2.29 18.11 20.83
N GLN A 186 1.40 19.06 20.52
CA GLN A 186 -0.05 18.86 20.61
C GLN A 186 -0.55 17.85 19.57
N ILE A 187 -0.06 17.91 18.33
CA ILE A 187 -0.35 16.91 17.29
C ILE A 187 0.08 15.52 17.76
N PHE A 188 1.31 15.40 18.28
CA PHE A 188 1.82 14.13 18.78
C PHE A 188 0.98 13.58 19.96
N THR A 189 0.58 14.43 20.90
CA THR A 189 -0.26 14.04 22.04
C THR A 189 -1.63 13.54 21.57
N LEU A 190 -2.23 14.22 20.58
CA LEU A 190 -3.50 13.81 19.99
C LEU A 190 -3.40 12.43 19.33
N MET A 191 -2.28 12.15 18.66
CA MET A 191 -2.07 10.86 17.99
C MET A 191 -1.85 9.72 18.99
N GLN A 192 -1.13 9.99 20.10
CA GLN A 192 -0.90 8.98 21.14
C GLN A 192 -2.16 8.53 21.86
N SER A 193 -3.17 9.42 22.00
CA SER A 193 -4.42 9.08 22.71
C SER A 193 -5.17 7.90 22.09
N ASP A 194 -5.04 7.71 20.78
CA ASP A 194 -5.80 6.73 20.01
C ASP A 194 -4.96 5.49 19.67
N GLN A 195 -3.66 5.46 20.05
CA GLN A 195 -2.70 4.45 19.60
C GLN A 195 -3.14 3.02 19.92
N GLU A 196 -3.62 2.76 21.13
CA GLU A 196 -4.01 1.41 21.57
C GLU A 196 -5.24 0.91 20.80
N ALA A 197 -6.25 1.79 20.64
CA ALA A 197 -7.46 1.46 19.88
C ALA A 197 -7.12 1.18 18.40
N LEU A 198 -6.34 2.05 17.77
CA LEU A 198 -5.92 1.89 16.38
C LEU A 198 -5.05 0.64 16.18
N SER A 199 -4.15 0.34 17.12
CA SER A 199 -3.32 -0.88 17.07
C SER A 199 -4.19 -2.15 17.08
N LYS A 200 -5.23 -2.17 17.92
CA LYS A 200 -6.18 -3.29 18.00
C LYS A 200 -6.99 -3.41 16.70
N GLU A 201 -7.50 -2.31 16.18
CA GLU A 201 -8.24 -2.27 14.92
C GLU A 201 -7.40 -2.80 13.75
N ILE A 202 -6.14 -2.36 13.63
CA ILE A 202 -5.21 -2.86 12.62
C ILE A 202 -4.97 -4.37 12.78
N GLU A 203 -4.82 -4.87 14.02
CA GLU A 203 -4.60 -6.30 14.25
C GLU A 203 -5.82 -7.13 13.84
N GLU A 204 -7.03 -6.70 14.20
CA GLU A 204 -8.28 -7.36 13.84
C GLU A 204 -8.53 -7.34 12.33
N TRP A 205 -8.26 -6.21 11.69
CA TRP A 205 -8.33 -6.07 10.24
C TRP A 205 -7.35 -7.00 9.52
N LEU A 206 -6.07 -7.02 9.92
CA LEU A 206 -5.06 -7.91 9.36
C LEU A 206 -5.46 -9.39 9.52
N LEU A 207 -5.99 -9.76 10.68
CA LEU A 207 -6.43 -11.12 10.95
C LEU A 207 -7.61 -11.51 10.05
N GLY A 208 -8.61 -10.64 9.88
CA GLY A 208 -9.76 -10.84 9.00
C GLY A 208 -9.31 -10.95 7.52
N TYR A 209 -8.49 -10.03 7.07
CA TYR A 209 -7.92 -10.04 5.73
C TYR A 209 -7.16 -11.34 5.42
N MET A 210 -6.21 -11.72 6.27
CA MET A 210 -5.43 -12.96 6.08
C MET A 210 -6.31 -14.21 6.16
N HIS A 211 -7.29 -14.22 7.05
CA HIS A 211 -8.23 -15.33 7.14
C HIS A 211 -9.01 -15.51 5.85
N MET A 212 -9.50 -14.42 5.27
CA MET A 212 -10.21 -14.45 4.00
C MET A 212 -9.28 -14.82 2.84
N ALA A 213 -8.14 -14.15 2.71
CA ALA A 213 -7.19 -14.36 1.63
C ALA A 213 -6.70 -15.80 1.55
N TYR A 214 -6.34 -16.37 2.70
CA TYR A 214 -5.72 -17.69 2.72
C TYR A 214 -6.68 -18.84 3.00
N SER A 215 -8.00 -18.58 3.16
CA SER A 215 -9.00 -19.64 3.36
C SER A 215 -8.97 -20.75 2.29
N PRO A 216 -8.66 -20.49 1.01
CA PRO A 216 -8.57 -21.54 0.00
C PRO A 216 -7.32 -22.41 0.09
N LEU A 217 -6.27 -21.97 0.82
CA LEU A 217 -5.02 -22.74 0.95
C LEU A 217 -5.20 -23.92 1.91
N SER A 218 -4.59 -25.05 1.59
CA SER A 218 -4.37 -26.12 2.57
C SER A 218 -3.44 -25.66 3.70
N ASP A 219 -3.43 -26.36 4.81
CA ASP A 219 -2.52 -26.03 5.94
C ASP A 219 -1.05 -26.17 5.55
N ALA A 220 -0.70 -27.07 4.62
CA ALA A 220 0.64 -27.25 4.11
C ALA A 220 1.07 -26.04 3.24
N GLU A 221 0.21 -25.58 2.34
CA GLU A 221 0.45 -24.40 1.49
C GLU A 221 0.55 -23.13 2.33
N LEU A 222 -0.34 -22.94 3.29
CA LEU A 222 -0.27 -21.81 4.22
C LEU A 222 1.05 -21.84 5.00
N THR A 223 1.46 -22.98 5.52
CA THR A 223 2.73 -23.11 6.25
C THR A 223 3.93 -22.78 5.34
N ALA A 224 3.92 -23.28 4.12
CA ALA A 224 4.99 -22.99 3.15
C ALA A 224 5.05 -21.51 2.79
N TYR A 225 3.89 -20.87 2.59
CA TYR A 225 3.82 -19.45 2.31
C TYR A 225 4.31 -18.59 3.49
N LEU A 226 3.85 -18.86 4.70
CA LEU A 226 4.29 -18.11 5.88
C LEU A 226 5.80 -18.29 6.14
N ALA A 227 6.33 -19.49 5.90
CA ALA A 227 7.79 -19.74 5.96
C ALA A 227 8.56 -18.94 4.90
N PHE A 228 7.99 -18.75 3.71
CA PHE A 228 8.57 -17.85 2.71
C PHE A 228 8.52 -16.39 3.15
N GLN A 229 7.40 -15.91 3.69
CA GLN A 229 7.24 -14.53 4.16
C GLN A 229 8.24 -14.17 5.28
N THR A 230 8.59 -15.12 6.14
CA THR A 230 9.60 -14.94 7.21
C THR A 230 11.04 -15.20 6.75
N SER A 231 11.26 -15.59 5.49
CA SER A 231 12.61 -15.67 4.90
C SER A 231 13.24 -14.29 4.71
N PRO A 232 14.58 -14.20 4.58
CA PRO A 232 15.24 -12.93 4.31
C PRO A 232 14.68 -12.20 3.09
N GLU A 233 14.34 -12.94 2.03
CA GLU A 233 13.76 -12.40 0.80
C GLU A 233 12.31 -11.90 1.00
N GLY A 234 11.48 -12.68 1.68
CA GLY A 234 10.11 -12.30 2.04
C GLY A 234 10.09 -11.06 2.94
N MET A 235 10.93 -11.02 3.97
CA MET A 235 11.09 -9.85 4.84
C MET A 235 11.57 -8.61 4.08
N ALA A 236 12.50 -8.78 3.13
CA ALA A 236 12.97 -7.68 2.27
C ALA A 236 11.88 -7.15 1.35
N LEU A 237 11.04 -8.02 0.79
CA LEU A 237 9.88 -7.63 0.00
C LEU A 237 8.85 -6.87 0.85
N ASN A 238 8.50 -7.40 2.02
CA ASN A 238 7.58 -6.72 2.94
C ASN A 238 8.08 -5.33 3.30
N ALA A 239 9.36 -5.19 3.66
CA ALA A 239 9.97 -3.90 3.96
C ALA A 239 9.87 -2.93 2.76
N ALA A 240 10.14 -3.40 1.54
CA ALA A 240 10.04 -2.59 0.33
C ALA A 240 8.61 -2.14 0.02
N LEU A 241 7.62 -3.01 0.24
CA LEU A 241 6.20 -2.68 0.09
C LEU A 241 5.74 -1.65 1.13
N PHE A 242 6.09 -1.84 2.40
CA PHE A 242 5.77 -0.87 3.46
C PHE A 242 6.42 0.49 3.20
N ASP A 243 7.72 0.54 2.87
CA ASP A 243 8.40 1.80 2.52
C ASP A 243 7.71 2.51 1.35
N THR A 244 7.32 1.75 0.32
CA THR A 244 6.64 2.28 -0.86
C THR A 244 5.28 2.88 -0.53
N PHE A 245 4.41 2.12 0.12
CA PHE A 245 3.03 2.54 0.35
C PHE A 245 2.91 3.54 1.50
N ASN A 246 3.69 3.41 2.57
CA ASN A 246 3.72 4.41 3.66
C ASN A 246 4.18 5.77 3.14
N LYS A 247 5.24 5.79 2.32
CA LYS A 247 5.71 7.03 1.70
C LYS A 247 4.66 7.64 0.77
N LEU A 248 4.02 6.82 -0.07
CA LEU A 248 2.95 7.29 -0.96
C LEU A 248 1.80 7.92 -0.16
N THR A 249 1.35 7.23 0.89
CA THR A 249 0.24 7.68 1.73
C THR A 249 0.59 8.96 2.49
N THR A 250 1.82 9.05 3.01
CA THR A 250 2.32 10.26 3.69
C THR A 250 2.38 11.46 2.75
N GLU A 251 2.93 11.30 1.55
CA GLU A 251 2.98 12.37 0.54
C GLU A 251 1.57 12.81 0.09
N ASN A 252 0.63 11.86 -0.04
CA ASN A 252 -0.76 12.17 -0.39
C ASN A 252 -1.48 12.90 0.76
N ALA A 253 -1.25 12.49 2.01
CA ALA A 253 -1.82 13.11 3.20
C ALA A 253 -1.32 14.56 3.39
N GLU A 254 -0.04 14.81 3.17
CA GLU A 254 0.54 16.16 3.18
C GLU A 254 -0.13 17.06 2.13
N GLN A 255 -0.22 16.59 0.87
CA GLN A 255 -0.89 17.34 -0.20
C GLN A 255 -2.36 17.61 0.13
N LEU A 256 -3.08 16.61 0.65
CA LEU A 256 -4.47 16.77 1.08
C LEU A 256 -4.60 17.84 2.17
N GLY A 257 -3.69 17.85 3.17
CA GLY A 257 -3.64 18.85 4.23
C GLY A 257 -3.42 20.27 3.66
N GLN A 258 -2.48 20.43 2.73
CA GLN A 258 -2.19 21.70 2.06
C GLN A 258 -3.41 22.24 1.29
N PHE A 259 -4.11 21.38 0.54
CA PHE A 259 -5.32 21.77 -0.20
C PHE A 259 -6.48 22.06 0.74
N THR A 260 -6.65 21.30 1.81
CA THR A 260 -7.68 21.56 2.85
C THR A 260 -7.44 22.91 3.51
N ALA A 261 -6.20 23.21 3.90
CA ALA A 261 -5.85 24.51 4.48
C ALA A 261 -6.12 25.67 3.52
N SER A 262 -5.74 25.51 2.25
CA SER A 262 -6.01 26.55 1.23
C SER A 262 -7.50 26.79 1.01
N ALA A 263 -8.31 25.74 1.07
CA ALA A 263 -9.76 25.86 0.94
C ALA A 263 -10.41 26.53 2.17
N LEU A 264 -9.91 26.24 3.39
CA LEU A 264 -10.35 26.92 4.62
C LEU A 264 -10.01 28.41 4.60
N SER A 265 -8.78 28.77 4.22
CA SER A 265 -8.37 30.19 4.13
C SER A 265 -9.16 30.98 3.09
N ALA A 266 -9.67 30.34 2.05
CA ALA A 266 -10.52 30.98 1.04
C ALA A 266 -11.97 31.25 1.54
N GLN A 267 -12.42 30.67 2.67
CA GLN A 267 -13.72 30.92 3.29
C GLN A 267 -13.71 32.17 4.15
N ASP A 268 -12.56 32.54 4.71
CA ASP A 268 -12.43 33.68 5.64
C ASP A 268 -12.29 35.02 4.89
N LEU A 269 -12.34 35.03 3.55
CA LEU A 269 -12.29 36.21 2.67
C LEU A 269 -13.65 36.52 2.05
#